data_8aa46b6ac8a385cdaaf7d04f524fd94e
#
_entry.id   8aa46b6ac8a385cdaaf7d04f524fd94e
#
_cell.length_a   1.000
_cell.length_b   1.000
_cell.length_c   1.000
_cell.angle_alpha   90.00
_cell.angle_beta   90.00
_cell.angle_gamma   90.00
#
_symmetry.space_group_name_H-M   'P 1'
#
loop_
_entity.id
_entity.type
_entity.pdbx_description
1 polymer ?
#
loop_
_entity_poly.entity_id
_entity_poly.type
_entity_poly.pdbx_seq_one_letter_code
_entity_poly.pdbx_strand_id
1 'polypeptide(L)'
;FLGTGGRYYRDFNLEIKNRWNRKTSSTITLLDLSIDKGVSQGGPVGVQGFINAKVGVVEINRIDQKNRNNRFVVQHLWTKEDRKDWLGFVYELGISNNINLFISDIWNYGNDNDIHYYNLGGSFSKGATRIGFNYGRQRGGLICVGGVCRFVPESNGFNLNLSHSF
;
A
#
# COMPACT_ATOMS: atom_id res chain seq x y z
N PHE A 1 -20.45 32.38 16.44
CA PHE A 1 -20.67 31.74 15.12
C PHE A 1 -20.29 30.27 15.27
N LEU A 2 -21.26 29.42 15.54
CA LEU A 2 -21.11 27.97 15.40
C LEU A 2 -21.21 27.70 13.91
N GLY A 3 -20.07 27.41 13.27
CA GLY A 3 -20.05 27.01 11.88
C GLY A 3 -20.84 25.70 11.73
N THR A 4 -21.75 25.65 10.78
CA THR A 4 -22.36 24.39 10.33
C THR A 4 -21.29 23.61 9.57
N GLY A 5 -20.44 22.90 10.30
CA GLY A 5 -19.36 22.12 9.70
C GLY A 5 -19.93 21.02 8.81
N GLY A 6 -19.68 21.09 7.51
CA GLY A 6 -19.97 20.00 6.60
C GLY A 6 -19.10 18.78 6.94
N ARG A 7 -19.66 17.59 6.84
CA ARG A 7 -18.87 16.35 6.95
C ARG A 7 -17.99 16.24 5.71
N TYR A 8 -16.66 16.19 5.88
CA TYR A 8 -15.68 16.04 4.80
C TYR A 8 -14.90 14.74 4.87
N TYR A 9 -14.96 14.05 6.03
CA TYR A 9 -14.23 12.81 6.25
C TYR A 9 -14.99 11.91 7.23
N ARG A 10 -15.01 10.62 6.98
CA ARG A 10 -15.43 9.57 7.89
C ARG A 10 -14.55 8.35 7.62
N ASP A 11 -13.99 7.78 8.64
CA ASP A 11 -13.37 6.46 8.58
C ASP A 11 -13.83 5.59 9.74
N PHE A 12 -13.87 4.31 9.46
CA PHE A 12 -13.99 3.25 10.45
C PHE A 12 -12.92 2.22 10.15
N ASN A 13 -12.08 1.93 11.11
CA ASN A 13 -11.00 0.95 10.98
C ASN A 13 -11.16 -0.12 12.07
N LEU A 14 -11.19 -1.38 11.64
CA LEU A 14 -11.17 -2.55 12.51
C LEU A 14 -9.95 -3.40 12.18
N GLU A 15 -9.09 -3.61 13.15
CA GLU A 15 -7.91 -4.47 13.02
C GLU A 15 -8.01 -5.64 14.01
N ILE A 16 -7.88 -6.85 13.49
CA ILE A 16 -7.89 -8.10 14.27
C ILE A 16 -6.53 -8.77 14.08
N LYS A 17 -5.76 -8.86 15.16
CA LYS A 17 -4.47 -9.57 15.19
C LYS A 17 -4.62 -10.91 15.87
N ASN A 18 -4.14 -11.97 15.22
CA ASN A 18 -4.10 -13.29 15.78
C ASN A 18 -2.70 -13.89 15.70
N ARG A 19 -2.25 -14.50 16.79
CA ARG A 19 -0.98 -15.22 16.84
C ARG A 19 -1.27 -16.71 16.99
N TRP A 20 -1.18 -17.44 15.88
CA TRP A 20 -1.47 -18.88 15.82
C TRP A 20 -0.45 -19.71 16.59
N ASN A 21 0.83 -19.31 16.50
CA ASN A 21 1.94 -19.92 17.19
C ASN A 21 3.13 -18.95 17.26
N ARG A 22 4.28 -19.42 17.81
CA ARG A 22 5.49 -18.58 17.93
C ARG A 22 6.05 -18.08 16.60
N LYS A 23 5.73 -18.76 15.49
CA LYS A 23 6.29 -18.50 14.15
C LYS A 23 5.27 -17.97 13.15
N THR A 24 3.98 -17.94 13.49
CA THR A 24 2.92 -17.56 12.55
C THR A 24 1.95 -16.61 13.22
N SER A 25 1.70 -15.48 12.58
CA SER A 25 0.67 -14.52 12.95
C SER A 25 -0.11 -14.05 11.73
N SER A 26 -1.33 -13.60 11.94
CA SER A 26 -2.16 -12.97 10.91
C SER A 26 -2.76 -11.69 11.43
N THR A 27 -2.96 -10.74 10.53
CA THR A 27 -3.69 -9.50 10.77
C THR A 27 -4.76 -9.35 9.70
N ILE A 28 -5.98 -9.08 10.13
CA ILE A 28 -7.10 -8.74 9.24
C ILE A 28 -7.46 -7.29 9.52
N THR A 29 -7.46 -6.45 8.50
CA THR A 29 -7.85 -5.04 8.61
C THR A 29 -9.03 -4.78 7.69
N LEU A 30 -10.07 -4.17 8.24
CA LEU A 30 -11.23 -3.71 7.51
C LEU A 30 -11.34 -2.19 7.68
N LEU A 31 -11.44 -1.48 6.59
CA LEU A 31 -11.56 -0.02 6.55
C LEU A 31 -12.81 0.37 5.75
N ASP A 32 -13.65 1.24 6.30
CA ASP A 32 -14.76 1.92 5.62
C ASP A 32 -14.46 3.42 5.63
N LEU A 33 -14.24 3.99 4.46
CA LEU A 33 -13.76 5.34 4.26
C LEU A 33 -14.73 6.14 3.40
N SER A 34 -15.01 7.37 3.81
CA SER A 34 -15.75 8.36 3.01
C SER A 34 -15.02 9.70 3.06
N ILE A 35 -14.55 10.19 1.91
CA ILE A 35 -13.78 11.43 1.78
C ILE A 35 -14.48 12.35 0.78
N ASP A 36 -14.61 13.63 1.13
CA ASP A 36 -15.04 14.67 0.20
C ASP A 36 -13.97 14.92 -0.87
N LYS A 37 -14.35 14.83 -2.15
CA LYS A 37 -13.43 15.04 -3.28
C LYS A 37 -12.84 16.45 -3.29
N GLY A 38 -13.62 17.45 -2.90
CA GLY A 38 -13.17 18.83 -2.84
C GLY A 38 -11.98 18.99 -1.89
N VAL A 39 -12.03 18.36 -0.71
CA VAL A 39 -10.94 18.40 0.27
C VAL A 39 -9.68 17.71 -0.27
N SER A 40 -9.82 16.54 -0.89
CA SER A 40 -8.68 15.78 -1.42
C SER A 40 -8.02 16.40 -2.65
N GLN A 41 -8.77 17.20 -3.41
CA GLN A 41 -8.33 17.82 -4.67
C GLN A 41 -8.13 19.34 -4.57
N GLY A 42 -8.25 19.91 -3.36
CA GLY A 42 -8.07 21.35 -3.13
C GLY A 42 -9.23 22.22 -3.59
N GLY A 43 -10.44 21.65 -3.73
CA GLY A 43 -11.67 22.35 -4.10
C GLY A 43 -12.58 22.66 -2.92
N PRO A 44 -13.74 23.28 -3.15
CA PRO A 44 -14.72 23.57 -2.10
C PRO A 44 -15.40 22.30 -1.58
N VAL A 45 -15.60 22.24 -0.27
CA VAL A 45 -16.24 21.11 0.43
C VAL A 45 -17.68 20.92 -0.02
N GLY A 46 -18.08 19.67 -0.27
CA GLY A 46 -19.46 19.28 -0.58
C GLY A 46 -19.89 19.49 -2.03
N VAL A 47 -19.09 20.13 -2.86
CA VAL A 47 -19.45 20.45 -4.26
C VAL A 47 -19.14 19.30 -5.21
N GLN A 48 -18.04 18.59 -5.01
CA GLN A 48 -17.57 17.53 -5.92
C GLN A 48 -18.04 16.12 -5.53
N GLY A 49 -18.79 16.00 -4.43
CA GLY A 49 -19.29 14.73 -3.90
C GLY A 49 -18.24 13.95 -3.10
N PHE A 50 -18.63 12.73 -2.69
CA PHE A 50 -17.81 11.88 -1.84
C PHE A 50 -17.20 10.72 -2.62
N ILE A 51 -16.00 10.30 -2.21
CA ILE A 51 -15.41 8.99 -2.53
C ILE A 51 -15.71 8.06 -1.37
N ASN A 52 -16.42 6.98 -1.64
CA ASN A 52 -16.70 5.92 -0.67
C ASN A 52 -15.89 4.69 -1.03
N ALA A 53 -15.04 4.26 -0.12
CA ALA A 53 -14.15 3.13 -0.33
C ALA A 53 -14.21 2.18 0.87
N LYS A 54 -14.25 0.89 0.59
CA LYS A 54 -14.05 -0.15 1.59
C LYS A 54 -12.76 -0.88 1.26
N VAL A 55 -11.94 -1.14 2.26
CA VAL A 55 -10.69 -1.86 2.09
C VAL A 55 -10.67 -3.05 3.02
N GLY A 56 -10.36 -4.22 2.48
CA GLY A 56 -10.05 -5.42 3.25
C GLY A 56 -8.59 -5.80 3.04
N VAL A 57 -7.85 -6.03 4.10
CA VAL A 57 -6.46 -6.48 4.06
C VAL A 57 -6.31 -7.73 4.91
N VAL A 58 -5.69 -8.75 4.36
CA VAL A 58 -5.25 -9.94 5.09
C VAL A 58 -3.73 -10.04 4.98
N GLU A 59 -3.08 -10.02 6.11
CA GLU A 59 -1.63 -10.19 6.23
C GLU A 59 -1.32 -11.46 7.01
N ILE A 60 -0.38 -12.26 6.52
CA ILE A 60 0.14 -13.45 7.19
C ILE A 60 1.65 -13.33 7.26
N ASN A 61 2.19 -13.36 8.47
CA ASN A 61 3.63 -13.41 8.73
C ASN A 61 4.00 -14.80 9.23
N ARG A 62 5.02 -15.41 8.62
CA ARG A 62 5.49 -16.74 8.98
C ARG A 62 7.01 -16.82 8.96
N ILE A 63 7.59 -17.32 10.05
CA ILE A 63 9.00 -17.71 10.13
C ILE A 63 9.10 -19.20 9.78
N ASP A 64 9.84 -19.54 8.75
CA ASP A 64 10.03 -20.92 8.30
C ASP A 64 11.04 -21.69 9.16
N GLN A 65 11.30 -22.97 8.80
CA GLN A 65 12.26 -23.82 9.51
C GLN A 65 13.71 -23.34 9.38
N LYS A 66 14.03 -22.59 8.30
CA LYS A 66 15.34 -21.98 8.06
C LYS A 66 15.46 -20.58 8.66
N ASN A 67 14.54 -20.20 9.55
CA ASN A 67 14.46 -18.89 10.20
C ASN A 67 14.32 -17.70 9.23
N ARG A 68 13.73 -17.94 8.06
CA ARG A 68 13.44 -16.89 7.07
C ARG A 68 12.05 -16.33 7.35
N ASN A 69 11.93 -15.02 7.22
CA ASN A 69 10.64 -14.33 7.37
C ASN A 69 9.89 -14.31 6.05
N ASN A 70 8.66 -14.78 6.06
CA ASN A 70 7.75 -14.74 4.92
C ASN A 70 6.54 -13.88 5.31
N ARG A 71 6.25 -12.86 4.51
CA ARG A 71 5.09 -12.00 4.67
C ARG A 71 4.24 -12.06 3.41
N PHE A 72 2.97 -12.42 3.58
CA PHE A 72 1.95 -12.45 2.52
C PHE A 72 0.91 -11.40 2.85
N VAL A 73 0.59 -10.55 1.89
CA VAL A 73 -0.49 -9.57 2.01
C VAL A 73 -1.39 -9.68 0.79
N VAL A 74 -2.68 -9.78 1.05
CA VAL A 74 -3.73 -9.63 0.04
C VAL A 74 -4.60 -8.47 0.48
N GLN A 75 -4.86 -7.54 -0.41
CA GLN A 75 -5.71 -6.39 -0.15
C GLN A 75 -6.71 -6.21 -1.26
N HIS A 76 -7.91 -5.80 -0.90
CA HIS A 76 -8.96 -5.49 -1.84
C HIS A 76 -9.57 -4.14 -1.51
N LEU A 77 -9.71 -3.29 -2.51
CA LEU A 77 -10.39 -2.01 -2.44
C LEU A 77 -11.67 -2.09 -3.27
N TRP A 78 -12.80 -1.87 -2.62
CA TRP A 78 -14.11 -1.71 -3.26
C TRP A 78 -14.48 -0.24 -3.30
N THR A 79 -14.68 0.30 -4.49
CA THR A 79 -15.17 1.66 -4.69
C THR A 79 -15.89 1.77 -6.04
N LYS A 80 -16.92 2.61 -6.10
CA LYS A 80 -17.63 2.90 -7.36
C LYS A 80 -17.08 4.14 -8.06
N GLU A 81 -16.35 4.94 -7.32
CA GLU A 81 -15.78 6.20 -7.76
C GLU A 81 -14.35 6.02 -8.25
N ASP A 82 -13.86 7.00 -9.02
CA ASP A 82 -12.51 7.05 -9.58
C ASP A 82 -12.23 5.83 -10.51
N ARG A 83 -11.29 4.99 -10.19
CA ARG A 83 -10.88 3.84 -11.01
C ARG A 83 -11.53 2.53 -10.60
N LYS A 84 -12.61 2.57 -9.80
CA LYS A 84 -13.37 1.42 -9.29
C LYS A 84 -12.51 0.45 -8.47
N ASP A 85 -12.72 -0.86 -8.62
CA ASP A 85 -12.20 -1.89 -7.74
C ASP A 85 -10.75 -2.29 -8.03
N TRP A 86 -10.01 -2.62 -6.95
CA TRP A 86 -8.61 -3.00 -7.01
C TRP A 86 -8.34 -4.23 -6.16
N LEU A 87 -7.48 -5.10 -6.66
CA LEU A 87 -6.91 -6.22 -5.91
C LEU A 87 -5.41 -6.06 -5.82
N GLY A 88 -4.83 -6.17 -4.63
CA GLY A 88 -3.39 -6.10 -4.41
C GLY A 88 -2.87 -7.37 -3.78
N PHE A 89 -1.69 -7.78 -4.19
CA PHE A 89 -0.93 -8.87 -3.62
C PHE A 89 0.51 -8.43 -3.36
N VAL A 90 1.06 -8.80 -2.20
CA VAL A 90 2.47 -8.61 -1.87
C VAL A 90 2.99 -9.88 -1.21
N TYR A 91 4.13 -10.36 -1.67
CA TYR A 91 4.93 -11.37 -1.00
C TYR A 91 6.33 -10.85 -0.72
N GLU A 92 6.76 -10.92 0.52
CA GLU A 92 8.09 -10.55 0.96
C GLU A 92 8.79 -11.74 1.59
N LEU A 93 10.05 -11.94 1.22
CA LEU A 93 10.92 -13.00 1.74
C LEU A 93 12.18 -12.38 2.35
N GLY A 94 12.28 -12.39 3.67
CA GLY A 94 13.51 -12.11 4.38
C GLY A 94 14.39 -13.36 4.42
N ILE A 95 15.37 -13.44 3.52
CA ILE A 95 16.29 -14.58 3.42
C ILE A 95 17.24 -14.62 4.62
N SER A 96 17.69 -13.44 5.06
CA SER A 96 18.54 -13.22 6.21
C SER A 96 18.25 -11.84 6.81
N ASN A 97 18.92 -11.49 7.89
CA ASN A 97 18.82 -10.13 8.47
C ASN A 97 19.29 -9.02 7.50
N ASN A 98 20.00 -9.39 6.46
CA ASN A 98 20.63 -8.48 5.52
C ASN A 98 19.95 -8.46 4.14
N ILE A 99 19.22 -9.52 3.76
CA ILE A 99 18.68 -9.70 2.42
C ILE A 99 17.17 -9.88 2.48
N ASN A 100 16.46 -9.02 1.79
CA ASN A 100 15.01 -9.09 1.58
C ASN A 100 14.70 -9.07 0.10
N LEU A 101 13.76 -9.91 -0.33
CA LEU A 101 13.19 -9.93 -1.66
C LEU A 101 11.70 -9.68 -1.57
N PHE A 102 11.11 -9.13 -2.60
CA PHE A 102 9.67 -8.96 -2.70
C PHE A 102 9.17 -9.09 -4.13
N ILE A 103 7.91 -9.48 -4.24
CA ILE A 103 7.10 -9.37 -5.44
C ILE A 103 5.74 -8.81 -5.05
N SER A 104 5.21 -7.92 -5.87
CA SER A 104 3.87 -7.38 -5.68
C SER A 104 3.18 -7.15 -7.00
N ASP A 105 1.86 -7.19 -6.99
CA ASP A 105 1.01 -6.75 -8.08
C ASP A 105 -0.22 -6.05 -7.52
N ILE A 106 -0.59 -4.93 -8.11
CA ILE A 106 -1.82 -4.21 -7.85
C ILE A 106 -2.61 -4.18 -9.15
N TRP A 107 -3.71 -4.89 -9.16
CA TRP A 107 -4.57 -5.06 -10.32
C TRP A 107 -5.81 -4.20 -10.21
N ASN A 108 -6.01 -3.30 -11.17
CA ASN A 108 -7.22 -2.50 -11.31
C ASN A 108 -8.18 -3.17 -12.29
N TYR A 109 -8.95 -4.11 -11.83
CA TYR A 109 -9.89 -4.87 -12.64
C TYR A 109 -11.27 -4.19 -12.79
N GLY A 110 -11.57 -3.20 -11.95
CA GLY A 110 -12.83 -2.47 -12.02
C GLY A 110 -12.91 -1.48 -13.19
N ASN A 111 -11.80 -1.17 -13.84
CA ASN A 111 -11.72 -0.25 -14.96
C ASN A 111 -11.58 -1.02 -16.28
N ASP A 112 -12.08 -0.44 -17.38
CA ASP A 112 -12.10 -1.06 -18.72
C ASP A 112 -10.69 -1.37 -19.27
N ASN A 113 -9.64 -0.77 -18.71
CA ASN A 113 -8.25 -0.96 -19.15
C ASN A 113 -7.53 -2.15 -18.49
N ASP A 114 -8.10 -2.77 -17.46
CA ASP A 114 -7.56 -3.97 -16.79
C ASP A 114 -6.04 -3.89 -16.50
N ILE A 115 -5.65 -2.88 -15.70
CA ILE A 115 -4.23 -2.51 -15.56
C ILE A 115 -3.59 -3.21 -14.38
N HIS A 116 -2.42 -3.83 -14.61
CA HIS A 116 -1.54 -4.39 -13.59
C HIS A 116 -0.35 -3.45 -13.28
N TYR A 117 -0.07 -3.25 -12.00
CA TYR A 117 1.11 -2.56 -11.49
C TYR A 117 1.97 -3.56 -10.73
N TYR A 118 2.71 -4.37 -11.50
CA TYR A 118 3.61 -5.38 -10.96
C TYR A 118 4.94 -4.75 -10.51
N ASN A 119 5.54 -5.30 -9.47
CA ASN A 119 6.84 -4.89 -8.98
C ASN A 119 7.59 -6.09 -8.38
N LEU A 120 8.85 -6.22 -8.75
CA LEU A 120 9.77 -7.25 -8.25
C LEU A 120 11.05 -6.57 -7.80
N GLY A 121 11.53 -6.88 -6.62
CA GLY A 121 12.75 -6.24 -6.15
C GLY A 121 13.34 -6.88 -4.91
N GLY A 122 14.36 -6.21 -4.39
CA GLY A 122 15.01 -6.64 -3.18
C GLY A 122 15.89 -5.57 -2.58
N SER A 123 16.39 -5.85 -1.39
CA SER A 123 17.34 -4.98 -0.72
C SER A 123 18.40 -5.79 0.03
N PHE A 124 19.60 -5.21 0.05
CA PHE A 124 20.72 -5.67 0.87
C PHE A 124 21.11 -4.58 1.85
N SER A 125 21.27 -4.95 3.13
CA SER A 125 21.66 -4.03 4.20
C SER A 125 22.90 -4.58 4.91
N LYS A 126 23.92 -3.73 5.11
CA LYS A 126 25.12 -4.09 5.89
C LYS A 126 25.60 -2.87 6.67
N GLY A 127 25.58 -2.96 8.00
CA GLY A 127 25.88 -1.81 8.86
C GLY A 127 24.94 -0.64 8.57
N ALA A 128 25.52 0.52 8.31
CA ALA A 128 24.79 1.74 8.01
C ALA A 128 24.38 1.89 6.52
N THR A 129 24.73 0.92 5.66
CA THR A 129 24.46 0.98 4.21
C THR A 129 23.31 0.08 3.83
N ARG A 130 22.39 0.59 3.02
CA ARG A 130 21.32 -0.17 2.38
C ARG A 130 21.30 0.10 0.87
N ILE A 131 21.27 -0.97 0.08
CA ILE A 131 21.09 -0.92 -1.37
C ILE A 131 19.77 -1.60 -1.67
N GLY A 132 18.91 -0.94 -2.43
CA GLY A 132 17.65 -1.50 -2.90
C GLY A 132 17.56 -1.43 -4.41
N PHE A 133 16.95 -2.42 -5.00
CA PHE A 133 16.65 -2.44 -6.42
C PHE A 133 15.23 -2.95 -6.64
N ASN A 134 14.56 -2.44 -7.65
CA ASN A 134 13.30 -3.00 -8.10
C ASN A 134 13.08 -2.74 -9.59
N TYR A 135 12.31 -3.62 -10.20
CA TYR A 135 11.81 -3.51 -11.56
C TYR A 135 10.30 -3.66 -11.55
N GLY A 136 9.60 -2.78 -12.22
CA GLY A 136 8.15 -2.86 -12.29
C GLY A 136 7.49 -1.66 -12.93
N ARG A 137 6.15 -1.72 -12.96
CA ARG A 137 5.28 -0.63 -13.38
C ARG A 137 4.78 0.13 -12.17
N GLN A 138 5.18 1.39 -12.07
CA GLN A 138 4.75 2.29 -10.99
C GLN A 138 3.53 3.08 -11.43
N ARG A 139 2.49 3.09 -10.59
CA ARG A 139 1.33 3.95 -10.77
C ARG A 139 1.74 5.42 -10.66
N GLY A 140 1.25 6.26 -11.58
CA GLY A 140 1.35 7.71 -11.47
C GLY A 140 0.44 8.26 -10.36
N GLY A 141 0.82 9.37 -9.77
CA GLY A 141 0.05 10.05 -8.76
C GLY A 141 0.91 10.68 -7.66
N LEU A 142 0.25 11.14 -6.60
CA LEU A 142 0.92 11.70 -5.43
C LEU A 142 1.47 10.57 -4.56
N ILE A 143 2.78 10.55 -4.36
CA ILE A 143 3.47 9.61 -3.47
C ILE A 143 4.07 10.39 -2.31
N CYS A 144 3.73 9.96 -1.09
CA CYS A 144 4.25 10.53 0.14
C CYS A 144 5.19 9.53 0.82
N VAL A 145 6.46 9.90 1.01
CA VAL A 145 7.47 9.09 1.70
C VAL A 145 8.21 9.97 2.70
N GLY A 146 8.26 9.54 3.95
CA GLY A 146 8.98 10.27 5.01
C GLY A 146 8.47 11.68 5.25
N GLY A 147 7.16 11.94 5.08
CA GLY A 147 6.55 13.26 5.25
C GLY A 147 6.69 14.19 4.03
N VAL A 148 7.36 13.76 2.97
CA VAL A 148 7.49 14.52 1.72
C VAL A 148 6.58 13.89 0.66
N CYS A 149 5.65 14.71 0.13
CA CYS A 149 4.74 14.30 -0.94
C CYS A 149 5.20 14.88 -2.27
N ARG A 150 5.27 14.06 -3.29
CA ARG A 150 5.59 14.48 -4.67
C ARG A 150 4.69 13.79 -5.67
N PHE A 151 4.37 14.50 -6.74
CA PHE A 151 3.70 13.91 -7.88
C PHE A 151 4.72 13.16 -8.75
N VAL A 152 4.44 11.89 -9.05
CA VAL A 152 5.27 11.07 -9.93
C VAL A 152 4.47 10.63 -11.14
N PRO A 153 5.06 10.62 -12.34
CA PRO A 153 4.42 10.07 -13.52
C PRO A 153 4.31 8.54 -13.42
N GLU A 154 3.36 7.96 -14.15
CA GLU A 154 3.36 6.53 -14.40
C GLU A 154 4.64 6.14 -15.15
N SER A 155 5.31 5.12 -14.67
CA SER A 155 6.59 4.67 -15.26
C SER A 155 6.69 3.15 -15.22
N ASN A 156 7.42 2.59 -16.17
CA ASN A 156 7.80 1.19 -16.17
C ASN A 156 9.32 1.12 -16.35
N GLY A 157 9.99 0.44 -15.44
CA GLY A 157 11.44 0.39 -15.53
C GLY A 157 12.12 -0.10 -14.25
N PHE A 158 13.42 0.12 -14.25
CA PHE A 158 14.32 -0.26 -13.18
C PHE A 158 14.62 0.91 -12.24
N ASN A 159 14.61 0.65 -10.95
CA ASN A 159 14.96 1.63 -9.92
C ASN A 159 16.06 1.07 -9.03
N LEU A 160 17.08 1.90 -8.74
CA LEU A 160 18.15 1.60 -7.81
C LEU A 160 18.19 2.70 -6.75
N ASN A 161 18.24 2.32 -5.49
CA ASN A 161 18.42 3.25 -4.39
C ASN A 161 19.59 2.85 -3.49
N LEU A 162 20.34 3.81 -3.04
CA LEU A 162 21.43 3.68 -2.08
C LEU A 162 21.18 4.63 -0.92
N SER A 163 21.24 4.10 0.29
CA SER A 163 21.10 4.86 1.53
C SER A 163 22.28 4.54 2.45
N HIS A 164 22.93 5.56 2.99
CA HIS A 164 24.01 5.41 3.96
C HIS A 164 23.82 6.43 5.09
N SER A 165 23.97 5.97 6.34
CA SER A 165 23.94 6.83 7.53
C SER A 165 25.37 6.99 8.07
N PHE A 166 25.74 8.18 8.43
CA PHE A 166 27.07 8.54 9.01
C PHE A 166 26.98 8.61 10.52
#